data_92fa3965a7829e942a21bc25897b5960
#
_entry.id   92fa3965a7829e942a21bc25897b5960
#
_cell.length_a   1.000
_cell.length_b   1.000
_cell.length_c   1.000
_cell.angle_alpha   90.00
_cell.angle_beta   90.00
_cell.angle_gamma   90.00
#
_symmetry.space_group_name_H-M   'P 1'
#
loop_
_entity.id
_entity.type
_entity.pdbx_description
1 polymer ?
#
loop_
_entity_poly.entity_id
_entity_poly.type
_entity_poly.pdbx_seq_one_letter_code
_entity_poly.pdbx_strand_id
1 'polypeptide(L)'
;VNPVLSPAAPSSILLPRSSTEEPGPSSSLATPEPLLIALSKGRILEETLPLLRKVGIEPLEDLQRTRRLIVATTLPDIRLVVVRATDVPTYVRYGGAALGVAGKDVLMEQEGAGLYEPLDLGIARCRLMVAGHPEHVPRAGSRPRIATKFVRITQQHFAAQGRQVEVIKLYGSMELAPLVGLADYIVDLVDTGNTLRANGLEPLEWIADISSRLVVNKAALKMRHARIQQLIGSLRAILPAPGTGPGTGGAG
;
A
#
# COMPACT_ATOMS: atom_id res chain seq x y z
N VAL A 1 -26.04 23.24 70.86
CA VAL A 1 -27.31 23.73 70.35
C VAL A 1 -27.01 24.84 69.33
N ASN A 2 -26.95 24.57 68.10
CA ASN A 2 -26.76 25.54 67.02
C ASN A 2 -28.09 25.77 66.30
N PRO A 3 -28.47 27.01 66.02
CA PRO A 3 -29.63 27.27 65.19
C PRO A 3 -29.26 27.24 63.69
N VAL A 4 -30.12 26.60 62.92
CA VAL A 4 -30.13 26.48 61.46
C VAL A 4 -30.54 27.82 60.84
N LEU A 5 -29.70 28.42 60.00
CA LEU A 5 -30.04 29.57 59.17
C LEU A 5 -30.52 29.06 57.79
N SER A 6 -31.74 29.43 57.43
CA SER A 6 -32.39 29.18 56.13
C SER A 6 -31.85 30.18 55.11
N PRO A 7 -31.51 29.76 53.83
CA PRO A 7 -31.10 30.69 52.81
C PRO A 7 -32.27 31.29 52.06
N ALA A 8 -32.23 32.60 51.88
CA ALA A 8 -33.17 33.39 51.09
C ALA A 8 -33.05 33.10 49.59
N ALA A 9 -34.19 33.13 48.89
CA ALA A 9 -34.33 32.99 47.45
C ALA A 9 -33.77 34.22 46.72
N PRO A 10 -33.05 34.05 45.58
CA PRO A 10 -32.64 35.18 44.76
C PRO A 10 -33.73 35.62 43.80
N SER A 11 -33.83 36.94 43.69
CA SER A 11 -34.75 37.68 42.85
C SER A 11 -34.50 37.42 41.37
N SER A 12 -35.60 37.21 40.61
CA SER A 12 -35.64 37.05 39.17
C SER A 12 -35.23 38.34 38.46
N ILE A 13 -34.09 38.33 37.77
CA ILE A 13 -33.71 39.38 36.82
C ILE A 13 -34.24 38.98 35.46
N LEU A 14 -35.26 39.71 34.96
CA LEU A 14 -35.76 39.62 33.57
C LEU A 14 -34.71 40.27 32.65
N LEU A 15 -34.05 39.46 31.81
CA LEU A 15 -33.23 39.93 30.71
C LEU A 15 -34.15 40.11 29.45
N PRO A 16 -33.92 41.15 28.61
CA PRO A 16 -34.68 41.37 27.40
C PRO A 16 -34.34 40.32 26.35
N ARG A 17 -35.35 39.74 25.74
CA ARG A 17 -35.24 38.86 24.58
C ARG A 17 -34.73 39.69 23.40
N SER A 18 -33.47 39.55 23.01
CA SER A 18 -32.98 39.95 21.70
C SER A 18 -33.39 38.89 20.69
N SER A 19 -34.23 39.28 19.74
CA SER A 19 -34.52 38.50 18.54
C SER A 19 -33.27 38.47 17.68
N THR A 20 -32.44 37.44 17.87
CA THR A 20 -31.40 37.04 16.92
C THR A 20 -32.04 36.07 15.95
N GLU A 21 -32.33 36.53 14.74
CA GLU A 21 -32.60 35.67 13.59
C GLU A 21 -31.42 34.68 13.46
N GLU A 22 -31.71 33.40 13.65
CA GLU A 22 -30.77 32.33 13.27
C GLU A 22 -30.56 32.40 11.76
N PRO A 23 -29.31 32.50 11.26
CA PRO A 23 -29.08 32.34 9.86
C PRO A 23 -29.44 30.90 9.50
N GLY A 24 -30.48 30.75 8.69
CA GLY A 24 -30.88 29.46 8.14
C GLY A 24 -29.68 28.74 7.50
N PRO A 25 -29.72 27.39 7.43
CA PRO A 25 -28.59 26.62 6.87
C PRO A 25 -28.39 27.08 5.43
N SER A 26 -27.34 27.86 5.20
CA SER A 26 -26.85 28.13 3.85
C SER A 26 -26.44 26.78 3.26
N SER A 27 -27.24 26.26 2.35
CA SER A 27 -26.87 25.14 1.49
C SER A 27 -25.76 25.60 0.54
N SER A 28 -24.57 25.82 1.09
CA SER A 28 -23.36 25.76 0.26
C SER A 28 -23.31 24.33 -0.24
N LEU A 29 -23.48 24.14 -1.53
CA LEU A 29 -23.16 22.90 -2.23
C LEU A 29 -21.71 22.60 -1.90
N ALA A 30 -21.47 21.82 -0.83
CA ALA A 30 -20.14 21.43 -0.41
C ALA A 30 -19.50 20.74 -1.61
N THR A 31 -18.50 21.38 -2.20
CA THR A 31 -17.68 20.73 -3.23
C THR A 31 -17.23 19.41 -2.67
N PRO A 32 -17.51 18.29 -3.35
CA PRO A 32 -17.18 16.98 -2.80
C PRO A 32 -15.69 16.92 -2.50
N GLU A 33 -15.33 16.44 -1.32
CA GLU A 33 -13.93 16.30 -0.92
C GLU A 33 -13.09 15.61 -2.03
N PRO A 34 -11.88 16.08 -2.32
CA PRO A 34 -11.04 15.50 -3.36
C PRO A 34 -10.73 14.03 -3.06
N LEU A 35 -10.64 13.21 -4.11
CA LEU A 35 -10.17 11.84 -4.00
C LEU A 35 -8.67 11.85 -3.68
N LEU A 36 -8.28 11.23 -2.57
CA LEU A 36 -6.88 11.06 -2.20
C LEU A 36 -6.36 9.73 -2.75
N ILE A 37 -5.24 9.77 -3.48
CA ILE A 37 -4.54 8.60 -4.01
C ILE A 37 -3.24 8.41 -3.23
N ALA A 38 -3.09 7.26 -2.57
CA ALA A 38 -1.88 6.92 -1.84
C ALA A 38 -0.84 6.26 -2.77
N LEU A 39 0.37 6.80 -2.78
CA LEU A 39 1.52 6.32 -3.54
C LEU A 39 2.67 6.00 -2.58
N SER A 40 3.61 5.16 -3.01
CA SER A 40 4.85 4.90 -2.26
C SER A 40 6.06 5.51 -2.97
N LYS A 41 7.10 5.86 -2.21
CA LYS A 41 8.38 6.33 -2.78
C LYS A 41 9.09 5.24 -3.57
N GLY A 42 10.08 5.64 -4.36
CA GLY A 42 10.94 4.76 -5.14
C GLY A 42 10.31 4.32 -6.46
N ARG A 43 10.72 3.17 -6.97
CA ARG A 43 10.38 2.67 -8.30
C ARG A 43 8.86 2.69 -8.61
N ILE A 44 8.02 2.34 -7.64
CA ILE A 44 6.56 2.38 -7.83
C ILE A 44 6.09 3.81 -8.15
N LEU A 45 6.60 4.83 -7.43
CA LEU A 45 6.27 6.22 -7.73
C LEU A 45 6.74 6.62 -9.12
N GLU A 46 8.00 6.33 -9.43
CA GLU A 46 8.66 6.70 -10.70
C GLU A 46 7.90 6.14 -11.90
N GLU A 47 7.43 4.89 -11.81
CA GLU A 47 6.69 4.24 -12.89
C GLU A 47 5.18 4.55 -12.87
N THR A 48 4.61 4.95 -11.71
CA THR A 48 3.19 5.34 -11.60
C THR A 48 2.94 6.74 -12.16
N LEU A 49 3.84 7.70 -11.90
CA LEU A 49 3.64 9.09 -12.33
C LEU A 49 3.43 9.24 -13.85
N PRO A 50 4.18 8.56 -14.73
CA PRO A 50 3.91 8.58 -16.17
C PRO A 50 2.52 8.05 -16.55
N LEU A 51 2.00 7.04 -15.84
CA LEU A 51 0.63 6.52 -16.07
C LEU A 51 -0.42 7.56 -15.67
N LEU A 52 -0.25 8.19 -14.50
CA LEU A 52 -1.15 9.24 -14.03
C LEU A 52 -1.16 10.45 -14.97
N ARG A 53 0.00 10.88 -15.49
CA ARG A 53 0.11 11.96 -16.48
C ARG A 53 -0.66 11.67 -17.76
N LYS A 54 -0.60 10.43 -18.25
CA LYS A 54 -1.34 10.01 -19.45
C LYS A 54 -2.86 10.13 -19.30
N VAL A 55 -3.36 10.11 -18.07
CA VAL A 55 -4.80 10.29 -17.78
C VAL A 55 -5.10 11.70 -17.20
N GLY A 56 -4.18 12.64 -17.38
CA GLY A 56 -4.36 14.04 -17.01
C GLY A 56 -4.17 14.35 -15.52
N ILE A 57 -3.57 13.44 -14.74
CA ILE A 57 -3.28 13.65 -13.33
C ILE A 57 -1.79 13.95 -13.19
N GLU A 58 -1.45 15.21 -12.95
CA GLU A 58 -0.08 15.63 -12.75
C GLU A 58 0.05 16.37 -11.40
N PRO A 59 1.01 15.97 -10.55
CA PRO A 59 1.25 16.68 -9.29
C PRO A 59 1.75 18.09 -9.57
N LEU A 60 1.25 19.08 -8.83
CA LEU A 60 1.68 20.48 -8.96
C LEU A 60 3.02 20.76 -8.27
N GLU A 61 3.54 19.80 -7.52
CA GLU A 61 4.83 19.86 -6.86
C GLU A 61 5.59 18.54 -7.04
N ASP A 62 6.92 18.60 -6.99
CA ASP A 62 7.75 17.39 -7.02
C ASP A 62 7.56 16.57 -5.74
N LEU A 63 6.92 15.39 -5.88
CA LEU A 63 6.63 14.48 -4.78
C LEU A 63 7.86 13.91 -4.08
N GLN A 64 9.04 13.97 -4.69
CA GLN A 64 10.29 13.51 -4.09
C GLN A 64 10.96 14.61 -3.24
N ARG A 65 10.70 15.88 -3.54
CA ARG A 65 11.37 17.05 -2.91
C ARG A 65 10.49 17.81 -1.94
N THR A 66 9.17 17.83 -2.19
CA THR A 66 8.25 18.57 -1.33
C THR A 66 8.21 18.04 0.09
N ARG A 67 8.04 18.96 1.05
CA ARG A 67 7.74 18.61 2.45
C ARG A 67 6.24 18.48 2.72
N ARG A 68 5.40 18.83 1.75
CA ARG A 68 3.96 18.67 1.90
C ARG A 68 3.59 17.20 1.86
N LEU A 69 2.74 16.77 2.78
CA LEU A 69 2.28 15.39 2.88
C LEU A 69 1.18 15.07 1.87
N ILE A 70 0.37 16.08 1.52
CA ILE A 70 -0.70 15.98 0.52
C ILE A 70 -0.43 17.02 -0.54
N VAL A 71 -0.33 16.59 -1.79
CA VAL A 71 -0.02 17.41 -2.95
C VAL A 71 -1.23 17.49 -3.87
N ALA A 72 -1.57 18.71 -4.28
CA ALA A 72 -2.60 18.97 -5.30
C ALA A 72 -2.12 18.49 -6.68
N THR A 73 -3.09 18.22 -7.56
CA THR A 73 -2.81 17.86 -8.95
C THR A 73 -3.47 18.85 -9.91
N THR A 74 -3.22 18.68 -11.18
CA THR A 74 -3.91 19.40 -12.27
C THR A 74 -5.43 19.23 -12.24
N LEU A 75 -5.93 18.14 -11.63
CA LEU A 75 -7.35 17.91 -11.41
C LEU A 75 -7.72 18.34 -9.98
N PRO A 76 -8.57 19.35 -9.79
CA PRO A 76 -8.87 19.92 -8.47
C PRO A 76 -9.54 18.93 -7.51
N ASP A 77 -10.17 17.89 -8.04
CA ASP A 77 -10.85 16.83 -7.31
C ASP A 77 -9.95 15.64 -6.98
N ILE A 78 -8.64 15.69 -7.32
CA ILE A 78 -7.66 14.63 -7.03
C ILE A 78 -6.46 15.21 -6.29
N ARG A 79 -6.05 14.53 -5.23
CA ARG A 79 -4.82 14.82 -4.47
C ARG A 79 -3.98 13.55 -4.31
N LEU A 80 -2.68 13.73 -4.15
CA LEU A 80 -1.74 12.64 -3.95
C LEU A 80 -1.13 12.70 -2.54
N VAL A 81 -0.95 11.55 -1.90
CA VAL A 81 -0.19 11.40 -0.67
C VAL A 81 0.88 10.34 -0.86
N VAL A 82 2.11 10.61 -0.36
CA VAL A 82 3.21 9.64 -0.44
C VAL A 82 3.47 9.07 0.94
N VAL A 83 3.32 7.75 1.04
CA VAL A 83 3.51 6.99 2.29
C VAL A 83 4.49 5.83 2.06
N ARG A 84 4.80 5.04 3.10
CA ARG A 84 5.58 3.82 2.92
C ARG A 84 4.80 2.79 2.12
N ALA A 85 5.50 2.00 1.30
CA ALA A 85 4.87 0.97 0.46
C ALA A 85 3.97 0.01 1.26
N THR A 86 4.43 -0.40 2.46
CA THR A 86 3.69 -1.26 3.37
C THR A 86 2.43 -0.61 3.95
N ASP A 87 2.36 0.72 3.96
CA ASP A 87 1.26 1.45 4.57
C ASP A 87 0.15 1.81 3.57
N VAL A 88 0.46 1.82 2.26
CA VAL A 88 -0.54 2.16 1.21
C VAL A 88 -1.83 1.35 1.36
N PRO A 89 -1.81 0.00 1.49
CA PRO A 89 -3.04 -0.77 1.65
C PRO A 89 -3.82 -0.40 2.91
N THR A 90 -3.12 -0.07 3.99
CA THR A 90 -3.73 0.37 5.25
C THR A 90 -4.45 1.70 5.09
N TYR A 91 -3.79 2.71 4.49
CA TYR A 91 -4.44 4.00 4.20
C TYR A 91 -5.70 3.85 3.36
N VAL A 92 -5.66 2.98 2.34
CA VAL A 92 -6.82 2.74 1.48
C VAL A 92 -7.90 1.95 2.23
N ARG A 93 -7.53 0.90 2.97
CA ARG A 93 -8.47 0.06 3.72
C ARG A 93 -9.32 0.86 4.69
N TYR A 94 -8.68 1.73 5.46
CA TYR A 94 -9.35 2.54 6.50
C TYR A 94 -9.91 3.87 5.99
N GLY A 95 -9.89 4.12 4.67
CA GLY A 95 -10.50 5.30 4.06
C GLY A 95 -9.67 6.59 4.20
N GLY A 96 -8.44 6.51 4.70
CA GLY A 96 -7.49 7.62 4.67
C GLY A 96 -7.06 8.02 3.25
N ALA A 97 -7.23 7.09 2.29
CA ALA A 97 -7.16 7.36 0.86
C ALA A 97 -8.28 6.59 0.15
N ALA A 98 -8.82 7.17 -0.92
CA ALA A 98 -9.86 6.51 -1.73
C ALA A 98 -9.25 5.43 -2.62
N LEU A 99 -8.06 5.67 -3.15
CA LEU A 99 -7.31 4.77 -4.01
C LEU A 99 -5.84 4.71 -3.56
N GLY A 100 -5.11 3.70 -4.06
CA GLY A 100 -3.67 3.61 -3.85
C GLY A 100 -3.00 2.73 -4.90
N VAL A 101 -1.67 2.85 -4.99
CA VAL A 101 -0.84 1.96 -5.81
C VAL A 101 0.10 1.21 -4.90
N ALA A 102 -0.04 -0.12 -4.89
CA ALA A 102 0.72 -1.02 -4.02
C ALA A 102 1.26 -2.22 -4.80
N GLY A 103 2.44 -2.71 -4.41
CA GLY A 103 2.98 -3.96 -4.92
C GLY A 103 2.12 -5.16 -4.51
N LYS A 104 1.99 -6.13 -5.40
CA LYS A 104 1.22 -7.35 -5.13
C LYS A 104 1.79 -8.13 -3.95
N ASP A 105 3.10 -8.06 -3.71
CA ASP A 105 3.80 -8.61 -2.55
C ASP A 105 3.23 -8.10 -1.21
N VAL A 106 3.04 -6.78 -1.10
CA VAL A 106 2.47 -6.16 0.10
C VAL A 106 1.02 -6.56 0.29
N LEU A 107 0.24 -6.62 -0.80
CA LEU A 107 -1.17 -7.03 -0.76
C LEU A 107 -1.32 -8.49 -0.33
N MET A 108 -0.46 -9.38 -0.83
CA MET A 108 -0.42 -10.80 -0.44
C MET A 108 -0.02 -10.96 1.02
N GLU A 109 1.00 -10.23 1.49
CA GLU A 109 1.45 -10.31 2.88
C GLU A 109 0.40 -9.82 3.87
N GLN A 110 -0.40 -8.82 3.52
CA GLN A 110 -1.42 -8.22 4.38
C GLN A 110 -2.83 -8.79 4.21
N GLU A 111 -3.01 -9.90 3.46
CA GLU A 111 -4.32 -10.52 3.16
C GLU A 111 -5.27 -9.69 2.28
N GLY A 112 -4.93 -8.51 1.82
CA GLY A 112 -5.76 -7.69 0.92
C GLY A 112 -7.24 -7.49 1.32
N ALA A 113 -7.66 -7.99 2.49
CA ALA A 113 -9.05 -8.00 2.93
C ALA A 113 -9.60 -6.57 3.00
N GLY A 114 -10.77 -6.35 2.40
CA GLY A 114 -11.41 -5.04 2.41
C GLY A 114 -11.01 -4.11 1.26
N LEU A 115 -10.05 -4.49 0.43
CA LEU A 115 -9.67 -3.75 -0.77
C LEU A 115 -10.29 -4.35 -2.04
N TYR A 116 -10.46 -3.51 -3.05
CA TYR A 116 -10.77 -3.93 -4.41
C TYR A 116 -9.57 -3.65 -5.29
N GLU A 117 -9.12 -4.66 -6.06
CA GLU A 117 -7.96 -4.60 -6.96
C GLU A 117 -8.44 -4.59 -8.42
N PRO A 118 -8.89 -3.46 -9.00
CA PRO A 118 -9.45 -3.43 -10.35
C PRO A 118 -8.43 -3.58 -11.48
N LEU A 119 -7.16 -3.21 -11.24
CA LEU A 119 -6.14 -3.18 -12.30
C LEU A 119 -4.79 -3.70 -11.82
N ASP A 120 -4.17 -4.54 -12.65
CA ASP A 120 -2.73 -4.72 -12.68
C ASP A 120 -2.13 -3.60 -13.53
N LEU A 121 -1.30 -2.75 -12.94
CA LEU A 121 -0.68 -1.63 -13.66
C LEU A 121 0.51 -2.07 -14.52
N GLY A 122 0.98 -3.30 -14.33
CA GLY A 122 2.10 -3.88 -15.08
C GLY A 122 3.45 -3.20 -14.86
N ILE A 123 3.57 -2.41 -13.79
CA ILE A 123 4.77 -1.65 -13.42
C ILE A 123 5.47 -2.24 -12.20
N ALA A 124 6.72 -1.84 -11.98
CA ALA A 124 7.61 -2.33 -10.92
C ALA A 124 7.63 -3.86 -10.85
N ARG A 125 7.68 -4.51 -12.02
CA ARG A 125 7.68 -5.98 -12.14
C ARG A 125 8.94 -6.55 -11.52
N CYS A 126 8.77 -7.62 -10.75
CA CYS A 126 9.84 -8.45 -10.20
C CYS A 126 9.26 -9.82 -9.83
N ARG A 127 10.09 -10.68 -9.25
CA ARG A 127 9.68 -12.01 -8.79
C ARG A 127 9.93 -12.13 -7.31
N LEU A 128 9.03 -12.76 -6.60
CA LEU A 128 9.27 -13.19 -5.23
C LEU A 128 9.88 -14.59 -5.28
N MET A 129 11.08 -14.73 -4.73
CA MET A 129 11.90 -15.93 -4.85
C MET A 129 12.39 -16.40 -3.48
N VAL A 130 12.56 -17.71 -3.31
CA VAL A 130 13.51 -18.24 -2.34
C VAL A 130 14.90 -18.13 -2.94
N ALA A 131 15.86 -17.61 -2.19
CA ALA A 131 17.26 -17.50 -2.61
C ALA A 131 18.20 -17.93 -1.49
N GLY A 132 19.39 -18.35 -1.86
CA GLY A 132 20.40 -18.83 -0.92
C GLY A 132 21.70 -19.18 -1.63
N HIS A 133 22.64 -19.73 -0.88
CA HIS A 133 23.87 -20.25 -1.46
C HIS A 133 23.55 -21.55 -2.22
N PRO A 134 23.97 -21.72 -3.50
CA PRO A 134 23.56 -22.84 -4.33
C PRO A 134 24.02 -24.22 -3.77
N GLU A 135 25.14 -24.25 -3.09
CA GLU A 135 25.68 -25.49 -2.50
C GLU A 135 25.22 -25.73 -1.05
N HIS A 136 24.42 -24.82 -0.49
CA HIS A 136 23.98 -24.98 0.90
C HIS A 136 22.94 -26.07 1.04
N VAL A 137 23.25 -27.05 1.86
CA VAL A 137 22.32 -28.11 2.25
C VAL A 137 21.98 -27.94 3.74
N PRO A 138 20.72 -27.70 4.10
CA PRO A 138 20.33 -27.62 5.50
C PRO A 138 20.68 -28.89 6.24
N ARG A 139 21.03 -28.78 7.51
CA ARG A 139 21.38 -29.93 8.35
C ARG A 139 20.23 -30.94 8.37
N ALA A 140 20.52 -32.19 8.13
CA ALA A 140 19.53 -33.27 8.16
C ALA A 140 18.75 -33.27 9.47
N GLY A 141 17.41 -33.31 9.38
CA GLY A 141 16.51 -33.27 10.53
C GLY A 141 16.28 -31.89 11.17
N SER A 142 16.93 -30.85 10.70
CA SER A 142 16.66 -29.47 11.14
C SER A 142 15.57 -28.81 10.28
N ARG A 143 14.88 -27.83 10.85
CA ARG A 143 13.99 -26.94 10.09
C ARG A 143 14.84 -25.84 9.46
N PRO A 144 14.79 -25.66 8.13
CA PRO A 144 15.50 -24.57 7.49
C PRO A 144 15.03 -23.21 8.03
N ARG A 145 15.97 -22.31 8.32
CA ARG A 145 15.70 -20.93 8.74
C ARG A 145 15.63 -20.05 7.52
N ILE A 146 14.54 -19.29 7.42
CA ILE A 146 14.27 -18.40 6.27
C ILE A 146 14.18 -16.96 6.77
N ALA A 147 15.11 -16.10 6.35
CA ALA A 147 15.04 -14.68 6.66
C ALA A 147 14.20 -13.94 5.61
N THR A 148 13.22 -13.16 6.05
CA THR A 148 12.31 -12.45 5.14
C THR A 148 11.50 -11.36 5.84
N LYS A 149 11.01 -10.38 5.05
CA LYS A 149 9.95 -9.46 5.46
C LYS A 149 8.56 -10.01 5.14
N PHE A 150 8.45 -11.06 4.31
CA PHE A 150 7.22 -11.68 3.82
C PHE A 150 6.91 -12.97 4.60
N VAL A 151 6.66 -12.81 5.90
CA VAL A 151 6.50 -13.92 6.86
C VAL A 151 5.35 -14.84 6.45
N ARG A 152 4.19 -14.24 6.15
CA ARG A 152 2.98 -14.97 5.83
C ARG A 152 3.09 -15.71 4.50
N ILE A 153 3.54 -15.03 3.46
CA ILE A 153 3.71 -15.63 2.14
C ILE A 153 4.69 -16.80 2.23
N THR A 154 5.80 -16.62 2.96
CA THR A 154 6.81 -17.66 3.16
C THR A 154 6.21 -18.88 3.87
N GLN A 155 5.50 -18.66 4.98
CA GLN A 155 4.85 -19.76 5.71
C GLN A 155 3.85 -20.52 4.83
N GLN A 156 3.01 -19.80 4.07
CA GLN A 156 2.03 -20.42 3.16
C GLN A 156 2.71 -21.21 2.05
N HIS A 157 3.77 -20.67 1.45
CA HIS A 157 4.50 -21.31 0.36
C HIS A 157 5.10 -22.66 0.81
N PHE A 158 5.82 -22.68 1.92
CA PHE A 158 6.43 -23.91 2.43
C PHE A 158 5.40 -24.90 3.01
N ALA A 159 4.35 -24.40 3.66
CA ALA A 159 3.26 -25.24 4.14
C ALA A 159 2.51 -25.94 3.00
N ALA A 160 2.28 -25.27 1.87
CA ALA A 160 1.66 -25.87 0.69
C ALA A 160 2.48 -27.04 0.10
N GLN A 161 3.80 -27.06 0.34
CA GLN A 161 4.71 -28.11 -0.07
C GLN A 161 4.92 -29.18 1.04
N GLY A 162 4.24 -29.08 2.18
CA GLY A 162 4.44 -29.97 3.34
C GLY A 162 5.78 -29.77 4.05
N ARG A 163 6.49 -28.66 3.78
CA ARG A 163 7.81 -28.34 4.34
C ARG A 163 7.65 -27.46 5.58
N GLN A 164 8.28 -27.82 6.68
CA GLN A 164 8.35 -27.01 7.89
C GLN A 164 9.61 -26.13 7.87
N VAL A 165 9.44 -24.83 8.12
CA VAL A 165 10.52 -23.85 8.17
C VAL A 165 10.41 -22.99 9.43
N GLU A 166 11.54 -22.43 9.88
CA GLU A 166 11.59 -21.39 10.88
C GLU A 166 11.74 -20.04 10.17
N VAL A 167 10.80 -19.13 10.37
CA VAL A 167 10.82 -17.82 9.70
C VAL A 167 11.38 -16.76 10.62
N ILE A 168 12.45 -16.12 10.20
CA ILE A 168 13.13 -15.00 10.88
C ILE A 168 12.73 -13.71 10.18
N LYS A 169 11.93 -12.89 10.87
CA LYS A 169 11.48 -11.62 10.31
C LYS A 169 12.57 -10.57 10.33
N LEU A 170 12.91 -10.07 9.15
CA LEU A 170 13.78 -8.90 8.95
C LEU A 170 13.04 -7.82 8.15
N TYR A 171 13.60 -6.60 8.14
CA TYR A 171 13.00 -5.46 7.43
C TYR A 171 13.82 -4.98 6.23
N GLY A 172 15.04 -5.47 6.07
CA GLY A 172 15.95 -5.14 4.96
C GLY A 172 17.25 -5.92 5.05
N SER A 173 18.11 -5.79 4.05
CA SER A 173 19.43 -6.46 3.93
C SER A 173 19.31 -7.98 4.14
N MET A 174 18.34 -8.59 3.46
CA MET A 174 18.06 -10.02 3.60
C MET A 174 19.27 -10.87 3.23
N GLU A 175 20.01 -10.44 2.21
CA GLU A 175 21.20 -11.13 1.67
C GLU A 175 22.30 -11.32 2.72
N LEU A 176 22.34 -10.46 3.74
CA LEU A 176 23.30 -10.59 4.85
C LEU A 176 23.02 -11.81 5.72
N ALA A 177 21.76 -12.23 5.86
CA ALA A 177 21.38 -13.27 6.81
C ALA A 177 22.06 -14.64 6.53
N PRO A 178 22.13 -15.16 5.29
CA PRO A 178 22.91 -16.37 5.00
C PRO A 178 24.39 -16.19 5.23
N LEU A 179 24.97 -15.03 4.89
CA LEU A 179 26.41 -14.77 4.99
C LEU A 179 26.92 -14.80 6.43
N VAL A 180 26.09 -14.39 7.40
CA VAL A 180 26.44 -14.41 8.82
C VAL A 180 25.91 -15.65 9.56
N GLY A 181 25.33 -16.62 8.84
CA GLY A 181 24.79 -17.84 9.42
C GLY A 181 23.51 -17.64 10.25
N LEU A 182 22.80 -16.51 10.08
CA LEU A 182 21.52 -16.24 10.74
C LEU A 182 20.41 -17.09 10.14
N ALA A 183 20.39 -17.28 8.82
CA ALA A 183 19.39 -18.05 8.08
C ALA A 183 20.05 -18.95 7.04
N ASP A 184 19.37 -20.00 6.63
CA ASP A 184 19.82 -20.91 5.57
C ASP A 184 19.45 -20.35 4.19
N TYR A 185 18.28 -19.72 4.10
CA TYR A 185 17.74 -19.11 2.88
C TYR A 185 17.09 -17.77 3.19
N ILE A 186 16.79 -17.02 2.14
CA ILE A 186 15.98 -15.81 2.20
C ILE A 186 14.75 -15.94 1.30
N VAL A 187 13.71 -15.16 1.59
CA VAL A 187 12.61 -14.90 0.65
C VAL A 187 12.55 -13.39 0.44
N ASP A 188 12.83 -12.96 -0.78
CA ASP A 188 12.80 -11.54 -1.13
C ASP A 188 12.44 -11.32 -2.61
N LEU A 189 12.24 -10.05 -2.96
CA LEU A 189 11.97 -9.62 -4.33
C LEU A 189 13.26 -9.64 -5.15
N VAL A 190 13.20 -10.29 -6.30
CA VAL A 190 14.31 -10.39 -7.25
C VAL A 190 13.86 -9.79 -8.58
N ASP A 191 14.51 -8.72 -8.98
CA ASP A 191 14.34 -8.12 -10.31
C ASP A 191 15.39 -8.72 -11.27
N THR A 192 16.62 -8.20 -11.28
CA THR A 192 17.71 -8.68 -12.11
C THR A 192 18.58 -9.75 -11.44
N GLY A 193 18.46 -9.90 -10.13
CA GLY A 193 19.30 -10.80 -9.32
C GLY A 193 20.74 -10.32 -9.08
N ASN A 194 21.08 -9.09 -9.46
CA ASN A 194 22.45 -8.56 -9.30
C ASN A 194 22.89 -8.52 -7.84
N THR A 195 22.02 -8.10 -6.92
CA THR A 195 22.34 -8.06 -5.48
C THR A 195 22.63 -9.47 -4.94
N LEU A 196 21.83 -10.45 -5.33
CA LEU A 196 22.08 -11.86 -4.93
C LEU A 196 23.44 -12.33 -5.41
N ARG A 197 23.72 -12.20 -6.71
CA ARG A 197 25.00 -12.63 -7.30
C ARG A 197 26.21 -11.94 -6.68
N ALA A 198 26.12 -10.63 -6.40
CA ALA A 198 27.18 -9.88 -5.75
C ALA A 198 27.52 -10.41 -4.34
N ASN A 199 26.59 -11.14 -3.72
CA ASN A 199 26.74 -11.75 -2.39
C ASN A 199 26.86 -13.28 -2.43
N GLY A 200 27.13 -13.87 -3.61
CA GLY A 200 27.28 -15.33 -3.77
C GLY A 200 25.98 -16.12 -3.57
N LEU A 201 24.83 -15.46 -3.67
CA LEU A 201 23.53 -16.08 -3.56
C LEU A 201 22.87 -16.22 -4.94
N GLU A 202 22.00 -17.21 -5.08
CA GLU A 202 21.25 -17.46 -6.29
C GLU A 202 19.76 -17.61 -6.00
N PRO A 203 18.88 -17.24 -6.96
CA PRO A 203 17.46 -17.57 -6.86
C PRO A 203 17.27 -19.08 -7.03
N LEU A 204 16.66 -19.74 -6.06
CA LEU A 204 16.52 -21.20 -6.00
C LEU A 204 15.09 -21.66 -6.35
N GLU A 205 14.07 -20.96 -5.85
CA GLU A 205 12.68 -21.36 -6.01
C GLU A 205 11.79 -20.15 -6.27
N TRP A 206 10.93 -20.24 -7.28
CA TRP A 206 9.95 -19.20 -7.60
C TRP A 206 8.73 -19.32 -6.69
N ILE A 207 8.24 -18.18 -6.20
CA ILE A 207 7.02 -18.10 -5.37
C ILE A 207 5.90 -17.40 -6.14
N ALA A 208 6.15 -16.20 -6.67
CA ALA A 208 5.15 -15.43 -7.38
C ALA A 208 5.76 -14.35 -8.28
N ASP A 209 5.06 -14.02 -9.37
CA ASP A 209 5.32 -12.80 -10.13
C ASP A 209 4.64 -11.61 -9.45
N ILE A 210 5.38 -10.53 -9.32
CA ILE A 210 4.95 -9.32 -8.63
C ILE A 210 4.89 -8.15 -9.62
N SER A 211 3.79 -7.41 -9.53
CA SER A 211 3.60 -6.12 -10.19
C SER A 211 2.78 -5.21 -9.30
N SER A 212 2.76 -3.91 -9.58
CA SER A 212 1.96 -2.98 -8.81
C SER A 212 0.50 -2.98 -9.25
N ARG A 213 -0.39 -2.89 -8.26
CA ARG A 213 -1.85 -2.92 -8.41
C ARG A 213 -2.45 -1.57 -8.04
N LEU A 214 -3.46 -1.16 -8.80
CA LEU A 214 -4.38 -0.14 -8.32
C LEU A 214 -5.29 -0.81 -7.29
N VAL A 215 -5.39 -0.22 -6.09
CA VAL A 215 -6.29 -0.66 -5.03
C VAL A 215 -7.28 0.44 -4.69
N VAL A 216 -8.49 0.06 -4.34
CA VAL A 216 -9.60 0.98 -4.09
C VAL A 216 -10.31 0.61 -2.78
N ASN A 217 -10.63 1.62 -2.00
CA ASN A 217 -11.49 1.48 -0.83
C ASN A 217 -12.92 1.15 -1.26
N LYS A 218 -13.50 0.07 -0.73
CA LYS A 218 -14.84 -0.39 -1.12
C LYS A 218 -15.94 0.59 -0.76
N ALA A 219 -15.82 1.33 0.35
CA ALA A 219 -16.81 2.34 0.75
C ALA A 219 -16.70 3.58 -0.17
N ALA A 220 -15.48 4.06 -0.43
CA ALA A 220 -15.25 5.15 -1.36
C ALA A 220 -15.79 4.81 -2.76
N LEU A 221 -15.56 3.56 -3.23
CA LEU A 221 -16.12 3.10 -4.51
C LEU A 221 -17.64 3.18 -4.57
N LYS A 222 -18.34 2.87 -3.47
CA LYS A 222 -19.81 3.00 -3.40
C LYS A 222 -20.25 4.46 -3.39
N MET A 223 -19.60 5.31 -2.59
CA MET A 223 -19.97 6.71 -2.42
C MET A 223 -19.61 7.59 -3.63
N ARG A 224 -18.53 7.28 -4.33
CA ARG A 224 -17.94 8.06 -5.41
C ARG A 224 -17.82 7.24 -6.71
N HIS A 225 -18.80 6.34 -6.94
CA HIS A 225 -18.74 5.31 -7.97
C HIS A 225 -18.39 5.83 -9.36
N ALA A 226 -19.15 6.81 -9.87
CA ALA A 226 -18.96 7.33 -11.22
C ALA A 226 -17.53 7.86 -11.44
N ARG A 227 -17.03 8.65 -10.50
CA ARG A 227 -15.68 9.25 -10.60
C ARG A 227 -14.56 8.22 -10.50
N ILE A 228 -14.67 7.29 -9.57
CA ILE A 228 -13.67 6.23 -9.40
C ILE A 228 -13.68 5.28 -10.61
N GLN A 229 -14.85 4.90 -11.13
CA GLN A 229 -14.95 4.09 -12.33
C GLN A 229 -14.39 4.79 -13.58
N GLN A 230 -14.64 6.10 -13.72
CA GLN A 230 -14.03 6.89 -14.78
C GLN A 230 -12.50 6.81 -14.72
N LEU A 231 -11.91 6.99 -13.53
CA LEU A 231 -10.46 6.90 -13.35
C LEU A 231 -9.91 5.50 -13.66
N ILE A 232 -10.59 4.45 -13.16
CA ILE A 232 -10.23 3.06 -13.47
C ILE A 232 -10.30 2.81 -14.99
N GLY A 233 -11.35 3.30 -15.65
CA GLY A 233 -11.54 3.18 -17.10
C GLY A 233 -10.43 3.88 -17.90
N SER A 234 -10.10 5.12 -17.52
CA SER A 234 -9.01 5.89 -18.15
C SER A 234 -7.65 5.20 -17.98
N LEU A 235 -7.35 4.69 -16.79
CA LEU A 235 -6.10 3.94 -16.57
C LEU A 235 -6.10 2.63 -17.37
N ARG A 236 -7.21 1.89 -17.37
CA ARG A 236 -7.31 0.65 -18.14
C ARG A 236 -7.07 0.85 -19.64
N ALA A 237 -7.56 1.95 -20.19
CA ALA A 237 -7.43 2.26 -21.64
C ALA A 237 -5.98 2.49 -22.09
N ILE A 238 -5.09 2.87 -21.17
CA ILE A 238 -3.67 3.12 -21.47
C ILE A 238 -2.75 1.95 -21.13
N LEU A 239 -3.26 0.93 -20.44
CA LEU A 239 -2.48 -0.25 -20.07
C LEU A 239 -2.48 -1.28 -21.22
N PRO A 240 -1.40 -2.04 -21.42
CA PRO A 240 -1.37 -3.14 -22.37
C PRO A 240 -2.43 -4.18 -22.01
N ALA A 241 -2.97 -4.85 -23.01
CA ALA A 241 -3.93 -5.93 -22.79
C ALA A 241 -3.32 -7.02 -21.88
N PRO A 242 -4.10 -7.61 -20.97
CA PRO A 242 -3.61 -8.69 -20.12
C PRO A 242 -3.12 -9.84 -21.00
N GLY A 243 -1.84 -10.24 -20.86
CA GLY A 243 -1.25 -11.34 -21.64
C GLY A 243 -0.22 -10.96 -22.70
N THR A 244 0.03 -9.68 -22.98
CA THR A 244 1.06 -9.23 -23.92
C THR A 244 2.37 -8.82 -23.23
N GLY A 245 2.76 -9.53 -22.16
CA GLY A 245 4.13 -9.44 -21.64
C GLY A 245 5.10 -10.11 -22.62
N PRO A 246 6.38 -9.63 -22.75
CA PRO A 246 7.37 -10.33 -23.55
C PRO A 246 7.48 -11.77 -23.02
N GLY A 247 7.15 -12.72 -23.86
CA GLY A 247 7.22 -14.14 -23.55
C GLY A 247 8.61 -14.46 -22.99
N THR A 248 8.64 -15.14 -21.86
CA THR A 248 9.82 -15.87 -21.41
C THR A 248 10.14 -16.86 -22.51
N GLY A 249 11.12 -16.50 -23.38
CA GLY A 249 11.69 -17.42 -24.33
C GLY A 249 12.13 -18.65 -23.57
N GLY A 250 11.49 -19.79 -23.84
CA GLY A 250 11.92 -21.07 -23.35
C GLY A 250 13.34 -21.29 -23.90
N ALA A 251 14.28 -21.47 -23.00
CA ALA A 251 15.51 -22.15 -23.31
C ALA A 251 15.23 -23.64 -23.15
N GLY A 252 15.28 -24.34 -24.33
CA GLY A 252 15.29 -25.79 -24.39
C GLY A 252 16.64 -26.33 -23.88
#